data_739333c9fd0b2ecf69b6e7be44584421
#
_entry.id   739333c9fd0b2ecf69b6e7be44584421
#
_cell.length_a   1.000
_cell.length_b   1.000
_cell.length_c   1.000
_cell.angle_alpha   90.00
_cell.angle_beta   90.00
_cell.angle_gamma   90.00
#
_symmetry.space_group_name_H-M   'P 1'
#
loop_
_entity.id
_entity.type
_entity.pdbx_description
1 polymer ?
#
loop_
_entity_poly.entity_id
_entity_poly.type
_entity_poly.pdbx_seq_one_letter_code
_entity_poly.pdbx_strand_id
1 'polypeptide(L)'
;DMQDMEFTIQEGKLYFLQTRNGKRTAPAAIQIACDLVDEGMITPEEAVCRIEAKSLDQLLHPTFNADALKAGEVIGSALPASPGAAAGKVYFTADEAKAAHEAGERVILVRLETSPEDIEGMHAAQGILTVRGGMTSHAAVVARGMGTCCVSGCGEIKINEEEKWFTLGGYTFKEGDYI
;
A
#
# COMPACT_ATOMS: atom_id res chain seq x y z
N ASP A 1 -10.56 -22.62 15.44
CA ASP A 1 -10.39 -21.38 14.68
C ASP A 1 -10.19 -20.18 15.58
N MET A 2 -9.62 -19.11 15.01
CA MET A 2 -9.38 -17.84 15.67
C MET A 2 -10.69 -17.11 15.98
N GLN A 3 -10.95 -16.87 17.27
CA GLN A 3 -12.17 -16.16 17.72
C GLN A 3 -11.82 -14.97 18.60
N ASP A 4 -12.60 -13.92 18.46
CA ASP A 4 -12.61 -12.75 19.32
C ASP A 4 -13.73 -12.95 20.33
N MET A 5 -13.40 -12.94 21.64
CA MET A 5 -14.31 -13.29 22.71
C MET A 5 -14.36 -12.18 23.76
N GLU A 6 -15.58 -11.78 24.11
CA GLU A 6 -15.83 -10.90 25.24
C GLU A 6 -16.31 -11.74 26.43
N PHE A 7 -15.78 -11.47 27.60
CA PHE A 7 -16.16 -12.20 28.84
C PHE A 7 -16.12 -11.27 30.05
N THR A 8 -16.76 -11.72 31.09
CA THR A 8 -16.69 -11.14 32.45
C THR A 8 -16.49 -12.22 33.49
N ILE A 9 -15.98 -11.82 34.64
CA ILE A 9 -15.84 -12.71 35.80
C ILE A 9 -16.69 -12.11 36.92
N GLN A 10 -17.63 -12.91 37.43
CA GLN A 10 -18.46 -12.57 38.58
C GLN A 10 -18.43 -13.69 39.60
N GLU A 11 -18.13 -13.40 40.86
CA GLU A 11 -18.06 -14.37 41.96
C GLU A 11 -17.15 -15.58 41.64
N GLY A 12 -16.02 -15.32 40.94
CA GLY A 12 -15.06 -16.36 40.55
C GLY A 12 -15.50 -17.24 39.37
N LYS A 13 -16.63 -16.95 38.72
CA LYS A 13 -17.12 -17.65 37.52
C LYS A 13 -16.89 -16.82 36.29
N LEU A 14 -16.41 -17.49 35.21
CA LEU A 14 -16.24 -16.92 33.89
C LEU A 14 -17.57 -16.98 33.11
N TYR A 15 -17.96 -15.86 32.53
CA TYR A 15 -19.15 -15.76 31.68
C TYR A 15 -18.73 -15.20 30.33
N PHE A 16 -18.94 -15.96 29.24
CA PHE A 16 -18.77 -15.47 27.87
C PHE A 16 -19.99 -14.62 27.50
N LEU A 17 -19.74 -13.39 27.10
CA LEU A 17 -20.76 -12.44 26.68
C LEU A 17 -21.00 -12.47 25.18
N GLN A 18 -19.92 -12.61 24.40
CA GLN A 18 -19.97 -12.67 22.95
C GLN A 18 -18.76 -13.43 22.39
N THR A 19 -18.97 -14.14 21.29
CA THR A 19 -17.91 -14.70 20.45
C THR A 19 -18.19 -14.36 19.01
N ARG A 20 -17.13 -14.04 18.25
CA ARG A 20 -17.19 -13.78 16.81
C ARG A 20 -15.90 -14.24 16.15
N ASN A 21 -15.94 -14.45 14.83
CA ASN A 21 -14.71 -14.75 14.09
C ASN A 21 -13.74 -13.57 14.17
N GLY A 22 -12.52 -13.85 14.60
CA GLY A 22 -11.46 -12.85 14.72
C GLY A 22 -11.10 -12.28 13.35
N LYS A 23 -11.09 -10.95 13.25
CA LYS A 23 -10.52 -10.27 12.09
C LYS A 23 -9.00 -10.45 12.10
N ARG A 24 -8.42 -10.72 10.92
CA ARG A 24 -7.00 -11.01 10.81
C ARG A 24 -6.43 -10.40 9.52
N THR A 25 -5.16 -10.02 9.58
CA THR A 25 -4.40 -9.62 8.39
C THR A 25 -4.03 -10.85 7.57
N ALA A 26 -3.63 -10.67 6.31
CA ALA A 26 -3.19 -11.78 5.45
C ALA A 26 -2.01 -12.57 6.06
N PRO A 27 -0.94 -11.94 6.59
CA PRO A 27 0.14 -12.68 7.27
C PRO A 27 -0.36 -13.50 8.48
N ALA A 28 -1.24 -12.91 9.30
CA ALA A 28 -1.79 -13.60 10.46
C ALA A 28 -2.66 -14.80 10.05
N ALA A 29 -3.44 -14.68 8.96
CA ALA A 29 -4.26 -15.77 8.46
C ALA A 29 -3.41 -16.98 8.03
N ILE A 30 -2.27 -16.74 7.36
CA ILE A 30 -1.33 -17.80 6.96
C ILE A 30 -0.69 -18.44 8.19
N GLN A 31 -0.17 -17.62 9.12
CA GLN A 31 0.47 -18.14 10.32
C GLN A 31 -0.48 -19.02 11.14
N ILE A 32 -1.71 -18.54 11.38
CA ILE A 32 -2.74 -19.29 12.09
C ILE A 32 -3.07 -20.61 11.37
N ALA A 33 -3.15 -20.61 10.03
CA ALA A 33 -3.42 -21.83 9.29
C ALA A 33 -2.28 -22.85 9.44
N CYS A 34 -1.01 -22.40 9.42
CA CYS A 34 0.16 -23.24 9.67
C CYS A 34 0.13 -23.79 11.12
N ASP A 35 -0.10 -22.93 12.11
CA ASP A 35 -0.15 -23.35 13.52
C ASP A 35 -1.24 -24.39 13.75
N LEU A 36 -2.42 -24.25 13.14
CA LEU A 36 -3.51 -25.23 13.24
C LEU A 36 -3.16 -26.60 12.60
N VAL A 37 -2.35 -26.60 11.53
CA VAL A 37 -1.82 -27.84 10.95
C VAL A 37 -0.82 -28.48 11.89
N ASP A 38 0.11 -27.71 12.45
CA ASP A 38 1.14 -28.19 13.36
C ASP A 38 0.56 -28.72 14.65
N GLU A 39 -0.54 -28.14 15.13
CA GLU A 39 -1.34 -28.64 16.27
C GLU A 39 -2.21 -29.87 15.92
N GLY A 40 -2.26 -30.27 14.65
CA GLY A 40 -3.07 -31.40 14.19
C GLY A 40 -4.58 -31.16 14.20
N MET A 41 -5.01 -29.89 14.23
CA MET A 41 -6.43 -29.51 14.26
C MET A 41 -7.08 -29.53 12.88
N ILE A 42 -6.30 -29.30 11.83
CA ILE A 42 -6.74 -29.32 10.41
C ILE A 42 -5.68 -29.97 9.53
N THR A 43 -6.08 -30.42 8.32
CA THR A 43 -5.14 -30.91 7.33
C THR A 43 -4.47 -29.78 6.54
N PRO A 44 -3.33 -30.00 5.89
CA PRO A 44 -2.72 -29.01 4.99
C PRO A 44 -3.67 -28.56 3.87
N GLU A 45 -4.48 -29.45 3.33
CA GLU A 45 -5.47 -29.12 2.28
C GLU A 45 -6.56 -28.20 2.82
N GLU A 46 -7.04 -28.48 4.04
CA GLU A 46 -8.02 -27.60 4.71
C GLU A 46 -7.41 -26.22 5.02
N ALA A 47 -6.14 -26.16 5.42
CA ALA A 47 -5.42 -24.92 5.66
C ALA A 47 -5.38 -24.05 4.40
N VAL A 48 -5.02 -24.62 3.25
CA VAL A 48 -5.03 -23.91 1.96
C VAL A 48 -6.42 -23.40 1.61
N CYS A 49 -7.47 -24.22 1.81
CA CYS A 49 -8.85 -23.80 1.54
C CYS A 49 -9.37 -22.68 2.44
N ARG A 50 -8.77 -22.46 3.61
CA ARG A 50 -9.15 -21.41 4.55
C ARG A 50 -8.53 -20.05 4.24
N ILE A 51 -7.49 -20.00 3.39
CA ILE A 51 -6.84 -18.76 2.98
C ILE A 51 -7.60 -18.16 1.79
N GLU A 52 -8.07 -16.94 1.97
CA GLU A 52 -8.70 -16.20 0.89
C GLU A 52 -7.63 -15.76 -0.12
N ALA A 53 -7.69 -16.26 -1.36
CA ALA A 53 -6.70 -15.98 -2.41
C ALA A 53 -6.48 -14.48 -2.64
N LYS A 54 -7.55 -13.68 -2.55
CA LYS A 54 -7.47 -12.23 -2.69
C LYS A 54 -6.62 -11.57 -1.60
N SER A 55 -6.55 -12.15 -0.41
CA SER A 55 -5.73 -11.62 0.69
C SER A 55 -4.23 -11.84 0.45
N LEU A 56 -3.86 -12.86 -0.34
CA LEU A 56 -2.47 -13.15 -0.68
C LEU A 56 -1.86 -12.10 -1.59
N ASP A 57 -2.67 -11.44 -2.40
CA ASP A 57 -2.23 -10.37 -3.29
C ASP A 57 -1.48 -9.27 -2.52
N GLN A 58 -1.95 -8.93 -1.31
CA GLN A 58 -1.30 -7.96 -0.45
C GLN A 58 0.14 -8.36 -0.02
N LEU A 59 0.45 -9.66 0.01
CA LEU A 59 1.75 -10.18 0.41
C LEU A 59 2.76 -10.21 -0.74
N LEU A 60 2.29 -10.10 -1.97
CA LEU A 60 3.12 -10.09 -3.17
C LEU A 60 3.67 -8.70 -3.51
N HIS A 61 3.14 -7.67 -2.86
CA HIS A 61 3.60 -6.29 -3.07
C HIS A 61 4.77 -5.93 -2.15
N PRO A 62 5.69 -5.07 -2.61
CA PRO A 62 6.75 -4.52 -1.77
C PRO A 62 6.19 -3.85 -0.51
N THR A 63 6.88 -4.01 0.60
CA THR A 63 6.57 -3.36 1.88
C THR A 63 7.80 -2.66 2.42
N PHE A 64 7.63 -1.61 3.22
CA PHE A 64 8.73 -0.99 3.94
C PHE A 64 9.18 -1.89 5.09
N ASN A 65 10.47 -1.81 5.44
CA ASN A 65 10.98 -2.40 6.65
C ASN A 65 10.24 -1.84 7.87
N ALA A 66 9.82 -2.71 8.80
CA ALA A 66 8.99 -2.34 9.94
C ALA A 66 9.65 -1.29 10.87
N ASP A 67 10.97 -1.36 11.04
CA ASP A 67 11.69 -0.42 11.90
C ASP A 67 11.88 0.93 11.20
N ALA A 68 12.12 0.93 9.89
CA ALA A 68 12.16 2.15 9.08
C ALA A 68 10.80 2.86 9.08
N LEU A 69 9.70 2.10 8.99
CA LEU A 69 8.35 2.66 9.04
C LEU A 69 8.02 3.30 10.40
N LYS A 70 8.50 2.71 11.51
CA LYS A 70 8.33 3.29 12.85
C LYS A 70 9.16 4.54 13.07
N ALA A 71 10.33 4.62 12.44
CA ALA A 71 11.23 5.77 12.53
C ALA A 71 10.86 6.90 11.56
N GLY A 72 10.05 6.59 10.53
CA GLY A 72 9.61 7.54 9.52
C GLY A 72 8.56 8.53 10.03
N GLU A 73 8.58 9.74 9.48
CA GLU A 73 7.54 10.74 9.70
C GLU A 73 6.46 10.61 8.63
N VAL A 74 5.19 10.60 9.06
CA VAL A 74 4.06 10.65 8.13
C VAL A 74 3.75 12.10 7.80
N ILE A 75 4.06 12.54 6.58
CA ILE A 75 3.90 13.91 6.13
C ILE A 75 2.58 14.18 5.39
N GLY A 76 1.83 13.13 5.06
CA GLY A 76 0.52 13.24 4.40
C GLY A 76 -0.19 11.89 4.32
N SER A 77 -1.46 11.93 3.97
CA SER A 77 -2.30 10.74 3.81
C SER A 77 -3.22 10.89 2.61
N ALA A 78 -3.40 9.80 1.85
CA ALA A 78 -4.31 9.79 0.71
C ALA A 78 -4.81 8.36 0.42
N LEU A 79 -5.54 8.15 -0.68
CA LEU A 79 -6.16 6.88 -1.00
C LEU A 79 -5.11 5.86 -1.48
N PRO A 80 -5.05 4.66 -0.88
CA PRO A 80 -4.21 3.56 -1.35
C PRO A 80 -4.84 2.95 -2.61
N ALA A 81 -4.62 3.59 -3.76
CA ALA A 81 -5.27 3.25 -5.02
C ALA A 81 -4.74 1.95 -5.63
N SER A 82 -3.46 1.65 -5.43
CA SER A 82 -2.83 0.36 -5.73
C SER A 82 -1.86 0.02 -4.60
N PRO A 83 -1.86 -1.24 -4.12
CA PRO A 83 -1.05 -1.63 -2.97
C PRO A 83 0.45 -1.61 -3.26
N GLY A 84 1.26 -1.58 -2.20
CA GLY A 84 2.71 -1.64 -2.26
C GLY A 84 3.39 -0.52 -1.47
N ALA A 85 4.72 -0.51 -1.56
CA ALA A 85 5.58 0.53 -1.02
C ALA A 85 6.61 0.91 -2.08
N ALA A 86 6.86 2.19 -2.23
CA ALA A 86 7.79 2.70 -3.21
C ALA A 86 8.61 3.85 -2.62
N ALA A 87 9.86 3.95 -3.03
CA ALA A 87 10.73 5.07 -2.72
C ALA A 87 11.61 5.36 -3.94
N GLY A 88 11.86 6.62 -4.23
CA GLY A 88 12.64 7.02 -5.40
C GLY A 88 12.72 8.53 -5.56
N LYS A 89 13.35 8.96 -6.64
CA LYS A 89 13.45 10.37 -7.01
C LYS A 89 12.15 10.85 -7.65
N VAL A 90 11.75 12.05 -7.29
CA VAL A 90 10.53 12.71 -7.79
C VAL A 90 10.73 13.18 -9.23
N TYR A 91 9.78 12.85 -10.10
CA TYR A 91 9.67 13.38 -11.45
C TYR A 91 8.23 13.80 -11.74
N PHE A 92 8.05 14.85 -12.55
CA PHE A 92 6.77 15.48 -12.81
C PHE A 92 6.19 15.20 -14.19
N THR A 93 7.00 14.63 -15.11
CA THR A 93 6.55 14.26 -16.44
C THR A 93 6.86 12.79 -16.74
N ALA A 94 6.05 12.20 -17.63
CA ALA A 94 6.23 10.81 -18.03
C ALA A 94 7.57 10.58 -18.74
N ASP A 95 7.97 11.51 -19.61
CA ASP A 95 9.20 11.41 -20.40
C ASP A 95 10.44 11.45 -19.51
N GLU A 96 10.48 12.35 -18.54
CA GLU A 96 11.61 12.47 -17.60
C GLU A 96 11.67 11.27 -16.65
N ALA A 97 10.52 10.81 -16.17
CA ALA A 97 10.43 9.60 -15.36
C ALA A 97 10.98 8.37 -16.10
N LYS A 98 10.63 8.23 -17.38
CA LYS A 98 11.14 7.16 -18.26
C LYS A 98 12.65 7.30 -18.48
N ALA A 99 13.15 8.47 -18.84
CA ALA A 99 14.56 8.71 -19.07
C ALA A 99 15.41 8.43 -17.82
N ALA A 100 14.94 8.84 -16.63
CA ALA A 100 15.60 8.57 -15.37
C ALA A 100 15.62 7.08 -15.03
N HIS A 101 14.51 6.37 -15.28
CA HIS A 101 14.45 4.93 -15.11
C HIS A 101 15.43 4.19 -16.04
N GLU A 102 15.51 4.58 -17.31
CA GLU A 102 16.46 4.03 -18.28
C GLU A 102 17.92 4.29 -17.87
N ALA A 103 18.17 5.39 -17.15
CA ALA A 103 19.46 5.68 -16.52
C ALA A 103 19.75 4.86 -15.24
N GLY A 104 18.81 4.01 -14.81
CA GLY A 104 18.93 3.14 -13.63
C GLY A 104 18.46 3.77 -12.32
N GLU A 105 17.76 4.89 -12.36
CA GLU A 105 17.21 5.52 -11.17
C GLU A 105 15.89 4.88 -10.72
N ARG A 106 15.62 4.94 -9.43
CA ARG A 106 14.29 4.64 -8.88
C ARG A 106 13.45 5.89 -8.91
N VAL A 107 12.28 5.82 -9.52
CA VAL A 107 11.46 6.98 -9.86
C VAL A 107 10.12 6.93 -9.12
N ILE A 108 9.69 8.07 -8.60
CA ILE A 108 8.32 8.34 -8.17
C ILE A 108 7.73 9.39 -9.12
N LEU A 109 6.68 9.01 -9.83
CA LEU A 109 5.95 9.93 -10.70
C LEU A 109 4.92 10.71 -9.88
N VAL A 110 5.06 12.03 -9.82
CA VAL A 110 4.15 12.93 -9.10
C VAL A 110 3.40 13.81 -10.09
N ARG A 111 2.06 13.69 -10.10
CA ARG A 111 1.20 14.41 -11.05
C ARG A 111 0.04 15.10 -10.33
N LEU A 112 -0.47 16.17 -10.92
CA LEU A 112 -1.76 16.72 -10.52
C LEU A 112 -2.86 15.65 -10.70
N GLU A 113 -2.89 15.05 -11.88
CA GLU A 113 -3.66 13.86 -12.26
C GLU A 113 -2.96 13.20 -13.45
N THR A 114 -3.14 11.90 -13.65
CA THR A 114 -2.56 11.22 -14.81
C THR A 114 -3.55 11.12 -15.96
N SER A 115 -3.02 11.13 -17.17
CA SER A 115 -3.72 10.93 -18.44
C SER A 115 -3.20 9.69 -19.18
N PRO A 116 -3.85 9.24 -20.28
CA PRO A 116 -3.31 8.16 -21.10
C PRO A 116 -1.90 8.41 -21.66
N GLU A 117 -1.48 9.65 -21.80
CA GLU A 117 -0.16 10.04 -22.26
C GLU A 117 0.94 9.73 -21.22
N ASP A 118 0.56 9.58 -19.94
CA ASP A 118 1.49 9.30 -18.85
C ASP A 118 1.84 7.81 -18.69
N ILE A 119 1.24 6.91 -19.47
CA ILE A 119 1.35 5.44 -19.31
C ILE A 119 2.81 4.96 -19.29
N GLU A 120 3.68 5.47 -20.18
CA GLU A 120 5.09 5.07 -20.23
C GLU A 120 5.86 5.48 -18.98
N GLY A 121 5.61 6.70 -18.48
CA GLY A 121 6.19 7.17 -17.22
C GLY A 121 5.65 6.40 -16.00
N MET A 122 4.37 6.05 -16.02
CA MET A 122 3.77 5.21 -14.98
C MET A 122 4.37 3.81 -14.94
N HIS A 123 4.71 3.24 -16.10
CA HIS A 123 5.41 1.95 -16.18
C HIS A 123 6.85 2.02 -15.65
N ALA A 124 7.53 3.13 -15.88
CA ALA A 124 8.91 3.36 -15.44
C ALA A 124 8.99 3.60 -13.93
N ALA A 125 7.91 4.12 -13.32
CA ALA A 125 7.88 4.51 -11.92
C ALA A 125 7.77 3.31 -10.97
N GLN A 126 8.49 3.38 -9.84
CA GLN A 126 8.31 2.48 -8.69
C GLN A 126 7.00 2.78 -7.96
N GLY A 127 6.57 4.03 -7.98
CA GLY A 127 5.32 4.47 -7.37
C GLY A 127 4.77 5.73 -8.04
N ILE A 128 3.47 5.91 -7.89
CA ILE A 128 2.71 7.01 -8.47
C ILE A 128 2.01 7.76 -7.35
N LEU A 129 2.16 9.08 -7.34
CA LEU A 129 1.51 9.97 -6.38
C LEU A 129 0.70 11.02 -7.15
N THR A 130 -0.61 11.10 -6.90
CA THR A 130 -1.44 12.13 -7.54
C THR A 130 -2.14 13.01 -6.53
N VAL A 131 -2.26 14.30 -6.87
CA VAL A 131 -2.97 15.29 -6.06
C VAL A 131 -4.49 15.08 -6.16
N ARG A 132 -4.97 14.81 -7.37
CA ARG A 132 -6.36 14.52 -7.68
C ARG A 132 -6.56 13.07 -8.06
N GLY A 133 -7.80 12.61 -7.91
CA GLY A 133 -8.20 11.27 -8.29
C GLY A 133 -8.78 10.47 -7.13
N GLY A 134 -9.50 9.44 -7.48
CA GLY A 134 -10.13 8.50 -6.57
C GLY A 134 -9.81 7.06 -6.99
N MET A 135 -10.46 6.08 -6.38
CA MET A 135 -10.26 4.65 -6.67
C MET A 135 -10.60 4.25 -8.11
N THR A 136 -11.31 5.08 -8.84
CA THR A 136 -11.70 4.89 -10.26
C THR A 136 -10.98 5.84 -11.21
N SER A 137 -10.04 6.65 -10.73
CA SER A 137 -9.24 7.55 -11.57
C SER A 137 -8.34 6.76 -12.53
N HIS A 138 -7.88 7.42 -13.59
CA HIS A 138 -6.93 6.84 -14.54
C HIS A 138 -5.69 6.28 -13.82
N ALA A 139 -5.08 7.07 -12.93
CA ALA A 139 -3.93 6.62 -12.12
C ALA A 139 -4.23 5.32 -11.36
N ALA A 140 -5.37 5.25 -10.67
CA ALA A 140 -5.75 4.11 -9.86
C ALA A 140 -5.99 2.84 -10.68
N VAL A 141 -6.69 2.96 -11.81
CA VAL A 141 -7.03 1.82 -12.68
C VAL A 141 -5.79 1.26 -13.36
N VAL A 142 -4.97 2.15 -13.93
CA VAL A 142 -3.76 1.76 -14.66
C VAL A 142 -2.72 1.19 -13.70
N ALA A 143 -2.46 1.85 -12.55
CA ALA A 143 -1.50 1.36 -11.57
C ALA A 143 -1.85 -0.04 -11.04
N ARG A 144 -3.13 -0.32 -10.77
CA ARG A 144 -3.57 -1.67 -10.40
C ARG A 144 -3.33 -2.70 -11.50
N GLY A 145 -3.59 -2.32 -12.76
CA GLY A 145 -3.32 -3.19 -13.91
C GLY A 145 -1.84 -3.51 -14.09
N MET A 146 -0.96 -2.58 -13.73
CA MET A 146 0.50 -2.71 -13.79
C MET A 146 1.10 -3.38 -12.53
N GLY A 147 0.38 -3.43 -11.42
CA GLY A 147 0.92 -3.84 -10.12
C GLY A 147 1.84 -2.79 -9.48
N THR A 148 1.77 -1.52 -9.92
CA THR A 148 2.60 -0.42 -9.42
C THR A 148 1.93 0.23 -8.21
N CYS A 149 2.71 0.51 -7.15
CA CYS A 149 2.22 1.25 -5.98
C CYS A 149 1.63 2.61 -6.39
N CYS A 150 0.43 2.93 -5.90
CA CYS A 150 -0.20 4.21 -6.22
C CYS A 150 -0.94 4.79 -5.02
N VAL A 151 -0.55 6.02 -4.68
CA VAL A 151 -1.27 6.86 -3.70
C VAL A 151 -1.96 7.98 -4.48
N SER A 152 -3.29 8.01 -4.43
CA SER A 152 -4.10 8.91 -5.27
C SER A 152 -4.94 9.86 -4.42
N GLY A 153 -5.15 11.07 -4.94
CA GLY A 153 -6.03 12.04 -4.31
C GLY A 153 -5.45 12.70 -3.05
N CYS A 154 -4.14 12.94 -3.00
CA CYS A 154 -3.49 13.65 -1.92
C CYS A 154 -3.74 15.17 -2.03
N GLY A 155 -4.94 15.59 -1.63
CA GLY A 155 -5.38 16.99 -1.77
C GLY A 155 -4.62 18.00 -0.91
N GLU A 156 -3.78 17.54 0.01
CA GLU A 156 -2.88 18.40 0.81
C GLU A 156 -1.66 18.88 0.01
N ILE A 157 -1.33 18.20 -1.10
CA ILE A 157 -0.23 18.58 -1.97
C ILE A 157 -0.58 19.87 -2.74
N LYS A 158 0.34 20.83 -2.70
CA LYS A 158 0.37 21.96 -3.63
C LYS A 158 1.47 21.69 -4.65
N ILE A 159 1.10 21.46 -5.89
CA ILE A 159 2.02 21.10 -6.96
C ILE A 159 2.14 22.25 -7.98
N ASN A 160 3.35 22.46 -8.49
CA ASN A 160 3.64 23.24 -9.69
C ASN A 160 4.48 22.37 -10.64
N GLU A 161 3.80 21.77 -11.64
CA GLU A 161 4.44 20.84 -12.58
C GLU A 161 5.39 21.56 -13.55
N GLU A 162 5.11 22.84 -13.85
CA GLU A 162 5.97 23.65 -14.75
C GLU A 162 7.31 24.02 -14.07
N GLU A 163 7.25 24.43 -12.80
CA GLU A 163 8.42 24.74 -12.00
C GLU A 163 9.02 23.51 -11.27
N LYS A 164 8.38 22.34 -11.45
CA LYS A 164 8.84 21.03 -10.95
C LYS A 164 9.08 21.00 -9.43
N TRP A 165 8.07 21.35 -8.68
CA TRP A 165 8.06 21.23 -7.23
C TRP A 165 6.66 20.94 -6.68
N PHE A 166 6.62 20.38 -5.49
CA PHE A 166 5.41 20.30 -4.68
C PHE A 166 5.70 20.49 -3.20
N THR A 167 4.66 20.83 -2.43
CA THR A 167 4.74 20.90 -0.97
C THR A 167 3.78 19.92 -0.33
N LEU A 168 4.22 19.27 0.75
CA LEU A 168 3.42 18.37 1.57
C LEU A 168 3.98 18.34 3.00
N GLY A 169 3.12 18.41 4.02
CA GLY A 169 3.53 18.32 5.42
C GLY A 169 4.53 19.40 5.87
N GLY A 170 4.52 20.58 5.21
CA GLY A 170 5.46 21.67 5.49
C GLY A 170 6.81 21.55 4.76
N TYR A 171 7.05 20.48 4.04
CA TYR A 171 8.24 20.26 3.22
C TYR A 171 8.01 20.69 1.77
N THR A 172 9.08 21.09 1.10
CA THR A 172 9.08 21.34 -0.35
C THR A 172 10.00 20.36 -1.03
N PHE A 173 9.45 19.64 -2.01
CA PHE A 173 10.15 18.65 -2.82
C PHE A 173 10.28 19.16 -4.26
N LYS A 174 11.47 19.01 -4.83
CA LYS A 174 11.80 19.36 -6.21
C LYS A 174 12.09 18.10 -7.02
N GLU A 175 12.15 18.26 -8.33
CA GLU A 175 12.61 17.19 -9.21
C GLU A 175 14.00 16.66 -8.79
N GLY A 176 14.09 15.32 -8.72
CA GLY A 176 15.29 14.64 -8.25
C GLY A 176 15.41 14.44 -6.74
N ASP A 177 14.58 15.10 -5.92
CA ASP A 177 14.54 14.84 -4.48
C ASP A 177 14.01 13.42 -4.22
N TYR A 178 14.53 12.78 -3.19
CA TYR A 178 14.18 11.39 -2.84
C TYR A 178 13.07 11.36 -1.80
N ILE A 179 12.01 10.61 -2.09
CA ILE A 179 10.86 10.39 -1.20
C ILE A 179 10.55 8.90 -1.02
#